data_ccd38db6a10ee8d339e2c1934b437843
#
_entry.id   ccd38db6a10ee8d339e2c1934b437843
#
_cell.length_a   1.000
_cell.length_b   1.000
_cell.length_c   1.000
_cell.angle_alpha   90.00
_cell.angle_beta   90.00
_cell.angle_gamma   90.00
#
_symmetry.space_group_name_H-M   'P 1'
#
loop_
_entity.id
_entity.type
_entity.pdbx_description
1 polymer ?
#
loop_
_entity_poly.entity_id
_entity_poly.type
_entity_poly.pdbx_seq_one_letter_code
_entity_poly.pdbx_strand_id
1 'polypeptide(L)'
;MTHANAVTCLGGEQTTLQPFDTPAPGPGELLLDLRVVGFCGTDMFKLVTGAAAPGTVLGHEIVGEVAAIGPGVEGFAPGDRVAVPHHVPCGECALCRRGAETMCDTFRENLLFPGGFADRILVRPRATAQAAQKLPDHVSDEAAVFLEPGACVLRSVHKGELPREGGLAVVQGGGSMGLLHLLIIRAALPGTKVLVVDPVAERMELAVSLGAAAAAPPGEAAQAAVGELSEGLGADAVFDTVGGAGPLRAALTLSRQGGTVVLFAHAGPDEPADFPINDLFKFERRIVGAYSGALGEQREVFDLLRSGALDPTPLVTHRLPLDRFAEGVELVRQRKALKVLYTPSNGKDRD
;
A
#
# COMPACT_ATOMS: atom_id res chain seq x y z
N MET A 1 18.51 8.72 -28.79
CA MET A 1 17.93 8.98 -27.46
C MET A 1 16.49 8.47 -27.56
N THR A 2 16.13 7.46 -26.80
CA THR A 2 14.73 7.00 -26.71
C THR A 2 14.01 8.02 -25.85
N HIS A 3 13.05 8.75 -26.44
CA HIS A 3 12.24 9.71 -25.72
C HIS A 3 11.41 8.94 -24.67
N ALA A 4 11.72 9.15 -23.42
CA ALA A 4 10.92 8.73 -22.27
C ALA A 4 9.93 9.84 -21.94
N ASN A 5 8.74 9.48 -21.44
CA ASN A 5 7.74 10.44 -21.00
C ASN A 5 7.49 10.28 -19.50
N ALA A 6 6.96 11.33 -18.89
CA ALA A 6 6.50 11.28 -17.50
C ALA A 6 5.20 12.06 -17.36
N VAL A 7 4.33 11.61 -16.44
CA VAL A 7 3.13 12.32 -16.05
C VAL A 7 3.50 13.36 -15.00
N THR A 8 3.48 14.63 -15.40
CA THR A 8 3.92 15.76 -14.57
C THR A 8 2.71 16.52 -14.03
N CYS A 9 2.70 16.83 -12.75
CA CYS A 9 1.70 17.69 -12.12
C CYS A 9 1.86 19.14 -12.60
N LEU A 10 0.76 19.78 -12.94
CA LEU A 10 0.71 21.22 -13.33
C LEU A 10 0.22 22.11 -12.18
N GLY A 11 -0.22 21.52 -11.09
CA GLY A 11 -0.84 22.15 -9.94
C GLY A 11 -2.31 21.72 -9.80
N GLY A 12 -2.76 21.60 -8.55
CA GLY A 12 -4.06 20.99 -8.26
C GLY A 12 -4.16 19.58 -8.87
N GLU A 13 -5.29 19.26 -9.46
CA GLU A 13 -5.54 17.95 -10.07
C GLU A 13 -5.04 17.83 -11.53
N GLN A 14 -4.48 18.88 -12.08
CA GLN A 14 -4.04 18.89 -13.47
C GLN A 14 -2.71 18.18 -13.65
N THR A 15 -2.68 17.29 -14.64
CA THR A 15 -1.48 16.54 -15.03
C THR A 15 -1.31 16.53 -16.54
N THR A 16 -0.08 16.36 -17.02
CA THR A 16 0.22 16.21 -18.43
C THR A 16 1.30 15.15 -18.64
N LEU A 17 1.14 14.33 -19.68
CA LEU A 17 2.22 13.48 -20.17
C LEU A 17 3.14 14.29 -21.06
N GLN A 18 4.42 14.36 -20.75
CA GLN A 18 5.40 15.12 -21.52
C GLN A 18 6.75 14.42 -21.57
N PRO A 19 7.60 14.71 -22.58
CA PRO A 19 8.97 14.22 -22.64
C PRO A 19 9.73 14.56 -21.36
N PHE A 20 10.51 13.59 -20.87
CA PHE A 20 11.32 13.70 -19.67
C PHE A 20 12.66 13.00 -19.87
N ASP A 21 13.76 13.75 -19.66
CA ASP A 21 15.11 13.20 -19.76
C ASP A 21 15.54 12.62 -18.41
N THR A 22 15.66 11.30 -18.36
CA THR A 22 16.24 10.61 -17.19
C THR A 22 17.74 10.46 -17.40
N PRO A 23 18.59 10.91 -16.46
CA PRO A 23 20.05 10.81 -16.59
C PRO A 23 20.53 9.35 -16.58
N ALA A 24 21.74 9.12 -17.08
CA ALA A 24 22.42 7.83 -16.91
C ALA A 24 22.66 7.56 -15.41
N PRO A 25 22.63 6.28 -14.97
CA PRO A 25 22.82 5.95 -13.56
C PRO A 25 24.26 6.26 -13.10
N GLY A 26 24.36 7.00 -11.99
CA GLY A 26 25.60 7.27 -11.26
C GLY A 26 25.98 6.12 -10.32
N PRO A 27 27.01 6.31 -9.47
CA PRO A 27 27.43 5.27 -8.53
C PRO A 27 26.33 4.80 -7.60
N GLY A 28 26.09 3.49 -7.55
CA GLY A 28 25.08 2.87 -6.71
C GLY A 28 23.64 2.98 -7.22
N GLU A 29 23.39 3.56 -8.38
CA GLU A 29 22.04 3.78 -8.94
C GLU A 29 21.67 2.70 -9.97
N LEU A 30 20.35 2.43 -10.08
CA LEU A 30 19.76 1.65 -11.16
C LEU A 30 18.93 2.56 -12.07
N LEU A 31 19.01 2.34 -13.38
CA LEU A 31 18.05 2.89 -14.33
C LEU A 31 17.07 1.78 -14.73
N LEU A 32 15.79 2.02 -14.50
CA LEU A 32 14.71 1.10 -14.85
C LEU A 32 13.90 1.62 -16.03
N ASP A 33 13.60 0.75 -17.00
CA ASP A 33 12.47 0.94 -17.89
C ASP A 33 11.21 0.47 -17.15
N LEU A 34 10.15 1.30 -17.10
CA LEU A 34 8.90 0.96 -16.44
C LEU A 34 8.28 -0.29 -17.06
N ARG A 35 7.80 -1.20 -16.22
CA ARG A 35 6.91 -2.29 -16.63
C ARG A 35 5.48 -2.01 -16.18
N VAL A 36 5.30 -1.68 -14.91
CA VAL A 36 4.00 -1.33 -14.35
C VAL A 36 4.16 -0.45 -13.13
N VAL A 37 3.23 0.47 -12.91
CA VAL A 37 3.13 1.28 -11.69
C VAL A 37 1.69 1.33 -11.20
N GLY A 38 1.50 1.14 -9.89
CA GLY A 38 0.20 1.23 -9.23
C GLY A 38 -0.19 2.66 -8.87
N PHE A 39 -1.48 2.97 -8.97
CA PHE A 39 -2.05 4.22 -8.48
C PHE A 39 -2.49 4.05 -7.03
N CYS A 40 -1.98 4.91 -6.15
CA CYS A 40 -2.23 4.90 -4.72
C CYS A 40 -3.25 5.99 -4.30
N GLY A 41 -3.97 5.74 -3.21
CA GLY A 41 -4.79 6.76 -2.55
C GLY A 41 -3.99 8.00 -2.13
N THR A 42 -2.70 7.86 -1.83
CA THR A 42 -1.79 8.97 -1.53
C THR A 42 -1.54 9.85 -2.75
N ASP A 43 -1.47 9.28 -3.96
CA ASP A 43 -1.35 10.07 -5.21
C ASP A 43 -2.63 10.88 -5.42
N MET A 44 -3.81 10.26 -5.24
CA MET A 44 -5.10 10.97 -5.29
C MET A 44 -5.15 12.10 -4.26
N PHE A 45 -4.75 11.84 -3.01
CA PHE A 45 -4.73 12.86 -1.95
C PHE A 45 -3.85 14.05 -2.34
N LYS A 46 -2.64 13.80 -2.85
CA LYS A 46 -1.71 14.86 -3.27
C LYS A 46 -2.25 15.69 -4.43
N LEU A 47 -2.95 15.05 -5.38
CA LEU A 47 -3.60 15.74 -6.50
C LEU A 47 -4.76 16.62 -6.02
N VAL A 48 -5.69 16.06 -5.25
CA VAL A 48 -6.91 16.77 -4.79
C VAL A 48 -6.58 17.92 -3.86
N THR A 49 -5.62 17.75 -2.96
CA THR A 49 -5.21 18.80 -2.00
C THR A 49 -4.23 19.81 -2.58
N GLY A 50 -3.70 19.60 -3.79
CA GLY A 50 -2.65 20.43 -4.36
C GLY A 50 -1.30 20.30 -3.64
N ALA A 51 -1.10 19.24 -2.86
CA ALA A 51 0.18 18.99 -2.17
C ALA A 51 1.31 18.59 -3.13
N ALA A 52 0.97 18.18 -4.36
CA ALA A 52 1.95 17.96 -5.43
C ALA A 52 2.25 19.30 -6.12
N ALA A 53 3.47 19.82 -5.92
CA ALA A 53 3.91 21.03 -6.59
C ALA A 53 3.96 20.87 -8.12
N PRO A 54 3.76 21.95 -8.92
CA PRO A 54 4.01 21.90 -10.35
C PRO A 54 5.42 21.35 -10.68
N GLY A 55 5.51 20.49 -11.69
CA GLY A 55 6.74 19.81 -12.07
C GLY A 55 6.99 18.48 -11.34
N THR A 56 6.22 18.14 -10.30
CA THR A 56 6.34 16.85 -9.60
C THR A 56 5.82 15.70 -10.47
N VAL A 57 6.54 14.59 -10.47
CA VAL A 57 6.08 13.28 -10.97
C VAL A 57 5.76 12.41 -9.76
N LEU A 58 4.53 11.94 -9.65
CA LEU A 58 4.07 11.05 -8.59
C LEU A 58 4.32 9.57 -8.94
N GLY A 59 3.70 8.66 -8.17
CA GLY A 59 3.83 7.22 -8.34
C GLY A 59 5.00 6.64 -7.53
N HIS A 60 4.73 5.53 -6.86
CA HIS A 60 5.69 4.94 -5.91
C HIS A 60 5.55 3.42 -5.75
N GLU A 61 4.57 2.80 -6.39
CA GLU A 61 4.35 1.37 -6.40
C GLU A 61 4.81 0.85 -7.77
N ILE A 62 6.11 0.56 -7.93
CA ILE A 62 6.70 0.31 -9.25
C ILE A 62 7.28 -1.09 -9.40
N VAL A 63 7.16 -1.61 -10.62
CA VAL A 63 7.98 -2.69 -11.16
C VAL A 63 8.63 -2.19 -12.45
N GLY A 64 9.93 -2.37 -12.56
CA GLY A 64 10.69 -2.01 -13.74
C GLY A 64 11.64 -3.11 -14.17
N GLU A 65 12.16 -2.99 -15.38
CA GLU A 65 13.25 -3.81 -15.92
C GLU A 65 14.54 -3.00 -15.90
N VAL A 66 15.60 -3.56 -15.40
CA VAL A 66 16.92 -2.89 -15.35
C VAL A 66 17.39 -2.60 -16.77
N ALA A 67 17.44 -1.33 -17.14
CA ALA A 67 17.97 -0.84 -18.42
C ALA A 67 19.48 -0.60 -18.36
N ALA A 68 19.98 -0.10 -17.23
CA ALA A 68 21.40 0.13 -16.98
C ALA A 68 21.70 0.12 -15.47
N ILE A 69 22.94 -0.18 -15.14
CA ILE A 69 23.46 -0.16 -13.76
C ILE A 69 24.58 0.86 -13.63
N GLY A 70 24.60 1.59 -12.52
CA GLY A 70 25.69 2.51 -12.19
C GLY A 70 26.90 1.79 -11.59
N PRO A 71 28.07 2.45 -11.53
CA PRO A 71 29.28 1.88 -10.92
C PRO A 71 29.03 1.43 -9.47
N GLY A 72 29.54 0.26 -9.10
CA GLY A 72 29.46 -0.30 -7.75
C GLY A 72 28.11 -0.95 -7.38
N VAL A 73 27.18 -1.06 -8.32
CA VAL A 73 25.95 -1.86 -8.12
C VAL A 73 26.28 -3.33 -8.30
N GLU A 74 25.88 -4.15 -7.32
CA GLU A 74 26.04 -5.60 -7.34
C GLU A 74 24.66 -6.30 -7.26
N GLY A 75 24.58 -7.52 -7.77
CA GLY A 75 23.37 -8.37 -7.68
C GLY A 75 22.31 -8.10 -8.77
N PHE A 76 22.49 -7.08 -9.59
CA PHE A 76 21.57 -6.74 -10.69
C PHE A 76 22.30 -6.73 -12.05
N ALA A 77 21.55 -7.03 -13.10
CA ALA A 77 22.01 -6.98 -14.48
C ALA A 77 20.91 -6.38 -15.38
N PRO A 78 21.24 -5.77 -16.52
CA PRO A 78 20.26 -5.38 -17.52
C PRO A 78 19.35 -6.57 -17.89
N GLY A 79 18.04 -6.30 -17.96
CA GLY A 79 16.99 -7.31 -18.17
C GLY A 79 16.38 -7.89 -16.87
N ASP A 80 16.98 -7.68 -15.69
CA ASP A 80 16.37 -8.10 -14.44
C ASP A 80 15.10 -7.33 -14.17
N ARG A 81 14.02 -8.03 -13.76
CA ARG A 81 12.79 -7.39 -13.27
C ARG A 81 12.94 -7.07 -11.79
N VAL A 82 12.57 -5.86 -11.40
CA VAL A 82 12.79 -5.35 -10.05
C VAL A 82 11.57 -4.60 -9.54
N ALA A 83 11.14 -4.91 -8.31
CA ALA A 83 10.20 -4.09 -7.55
C ALA A 83 10.97 -3.22 -6.56
N VAL A 84 10.64 -1.94 -6.46
CA VAL A 84 11.36 -0.99 -5.59
C VAL A 84 10.40 -0.05 -4.90
N PRO A 85 10.41 0.03 -3.56
CA PRO A 85 9.70 1.07 -2.83
C PRO A 85 10.45 2.41 -2.90
N HIS A 86 9.70 3.50 -2.80
CA HIS A 86 10.25 4.85 -2.90
C HIS A 86 10.84 5.39 -1.59
N HIS A 87 10.42 4.87 -0.45
CA HIS A 87 10.85 5.28 0.88
C HIS A 87 11.70 4.20 1.54
N VAL A 88 12.89 4.59 1.99
CA VAL A 88 13.84 3.68 2.65
C VAL A 88 14.47 4.41 3.85
N PRO A 89 14.44 3.85 5.07
CA PRO A 89 15.07 4.46 6.23
C PRO A 89 16.59 4.49 6.09
N CYS A 90 17.28 5.34 6.88
CA CYS A 90 18.75 5.33 6.88
C CYS A 90 19.35 4.08 7.54
N GLY A 91 18.59 3.39 8.42
CA GLY A 91 19.05 2.22 9.18
C GLY A 91 19.88 2.52 10.44
N GLU A 92 20.39 3.74 10.62
CA GLU A 92 21.41 4.07 11.65
C GLU A 92 21.01 5.15 12.66
N CYS A 93 19.98 5.95 12.40
CA CYS A 93 19.55 6.98 13.33
C CYS A 93 18.90 6.40 14.60
N ALA A 94 18.69 7.24 15.61
CA ALA A 94 18.09 6.81 16.88
C ALA A 94 16.70 6.21 16.73
N LEU A 95 15.90 6.70 15.76
CA LEU A 95 14.56 6.18 15.46
C LEU A 95 14.63 4.80 14.80
N CYS A 96 15.53 4.61 13.83
CA CYS A 96 15.75 3.30 13.20
C CYS A 96 16.17 2.26 14.24
N ARG A 97 17.15 2.57 15.10
CA ARG A 97 17.62 1.64 16.15
C ARG A 97 16.55 1.28 17.18
N ARG A 98 15.48 2.07 17.29
CA ARG A 98 14.33 1.81 18.19
C ARG A 98 13.15 1.14 17.49
N GLY A 99 13.29 0.72 16.21
CA GLY A 99 12.21 0.11 15.44
C GLY A 99 11.15 1.09 14.92
N ALA A 100 11.42 2.41 15.00
CA ALA A 100 10.55 3.45 14.44
C ALA A 100 11.07 3.96 13.08
N GLU A 101 11.42 3.02 12.20
CA GLU A 101 12.08 3.28 10.92
C GLU A 101 11.28 4.20 9.99
N THR A 102 9.95 4.08 9.97
CA THR A 102 9.07 4.95 9.17
C THR A 102 9.02 6.40 9.68
N MET A 103 9.56 6.66 10.88
CA MET A 103 9.71 8.00 11.48
C MET A 103 11.13 8.56 11.30
N CYS A 104 12.03 7.85 10.62
CA CYS A 104 13.37 8.32 10.30
C CYS A 104 13.31 9.61 9.47
N ASP A 105 14.15 10.58 9.76
CA ASP A 105 14.15 11.89 9.08
C ASP A 105 14.33 11.79 7.57
N THR A 106 15.15 10.82 7.10
CA THR A 106 15.39 10.59 5.67
C THR A 106 14.40 9.61 5.04
N PHE A 107 13.46 9.05 5.82
CA PHE A 107 12.52 8.05 5.29
C PHE A 107 11.62 8.62 4.19
N ARG A 108 11.22 9.89 4.31
CA ARG A 108 10.31 10.55 3.36
C ARG A 108 10.98 11.09 2.11
N GLU A 109 12.31 10.93 1.98
CA GLU A 109 13.01 11.27 0.74
C GLU A 109 12.53 10.35 -0.37
N ASN A 110 12.08 10.95 -1.50
CA ASN A 110 11.74 10.17 -2.69
C ASN A 110 13.03 9.64 -3.33
N LEU A 111 13.19 8.33 -3.33
CA LEU A 111 14.36 7.65 -3.89
C LEU A 111 14.15 7.17 -5.34
N LEU A 112 13.04 7.56 -5.96
CA LEU A 112 12.72 7.32 -7.37
C LEU A 112 12.70 8.67 -8.12
N PHE A 113 13.52 8.80 -9.15
CA PHE A 113 13.58 10.01 -9.98
C PHE A 113 13.16 9.71 -11.42
N PRO A 114 12.22 10.47 -12.00
CA PRO A 114 11.51 11.62 -11.44
C PRO A 114 10.39 11.25 -10.46
N GLY A 115 9.90 10.04 -10.50
CA GLY A 115 8.79 9.41 -9.81
C GLY A 115 8.36 8.17 -10.58
N GLY A 116 7.35 7.43 -10.07
CA GLY A 116 6.94 6.16 -10.67
C GLY A 116 6.11 6.30 -11.95
N PHE A 117 5.36 7.41 -12.12
CA PHE A 117 4.59 7.63 -13.36
C PHE A 117 5.45 8.19 -14.48
N ALA A 118 6.51 7.44 -14.83
CA ALA A 118 7.46 7.76 -15.89
C ALA A 118 7.89 6.49 -16.64
N ASP A 119 8.13 6.59 -17.94
CA ASP A 119 8.63 5.47 -18.75
C ASP A 119 10.01 4.97 -18.30
N ARG A 120 10.81 5.86 -17.68
CA ARG A 120 12.12 5.56 -17.10
C ARG A 120 12.27 6.14 -15.71
N ILE A 121 12.88 5.35 -14.83
CA ILE A 121 12.99 5.67 -13.41
C ILE A 121 14.43 5.40 -12.95
N LEU A 122 15.08 6.43 -12.40
CA LEU A 122 16.37 6.28 -11.74
C LEU A 122 16.12 5.98 -10.25
N VAL A 123 16.64 4.84 -9.80
CA VAL A 123 16.57 4.41 -8.40
C VAL A 123 17.84 4.85 -7.68
N ARG A 124 17.67 5.59 -6.60
CA ARG A 124 18.79 6.16 -5.84
C ARG A 124 19.55 5.08 -5.04
N PRO A 125 20.83 5.32 -4.69
CA PRO A 125 21.72 4.30 -4.12
C PRO A 125 21.15 3.59 -2.88
N ARG A 126 20.48 4.32 -1.96
CA ARG A 126 19.93 3.73 -0.75
C ARG A 126 18.80 2.74 -1.06
N ALA A 127 17.91 3.07 -2.00
CA ALA A 127 16.85 2.15 -2.41
C ALA A 127 17.42 0.96 -3.18
N THR A 128 18.38 1.18 -4.07
CA THR A 128 19.09 0.10 -4.78
C THR A 128 19.70 -0.90 -3.82
N ALA A 129 20.45 -0.42 -2.82
CA ALA A 129 21.23 -1.28 -1.92
C ALA A 129 20.37 -2.00 -0.86
N GLN A 130 19.25 -1.39 -0.40
CA GLN A 130 18.54 -1.88 0.78
C GLN A 130 17.16 -2.45 0.47
N ALA A 131 16.51 -2.01 -0.62
CA ALA A 131 15.10 -2.23 -0.84
C ALA A 131 14.71 -2.78 -2.21
N ALA A 132 15.55 -2.65 -3.23
CA ALA A 132 15.28 -3.22 -4.54
C ALA A 132 15.23 -4.75 -4.47
N GLN A 133 14.13 -5.34 -4.97
CA GLN A 133 13.90 -6.78 -4.95
C GLN A 133 13.88 -7.31 -6.39
N LYS A 134 14.84 -8.19 -6.71
CA LYS A 134 14.86 -8.89 -8.00
C LYS A 134 13.76 -9.94 -8.04
N LEU A 135 12.88 -9.83 -9.03
CA LEU A 135 11.73 -10.70 -9.17
C LEU A 135 12.10 -12.03 -9.83
N PRO A 136 11.69 -13.17 -9.27
CA PRO A 136 11.77 -14.44 -9.96
C PRO A 136 10.72 -14.52 -11.08
N ASP A 137 10.96 -15.37 -12.09
CA ASP A 137 10.11 -15.44 -13.30
C ASP A 137 8.65 -15.75 -13.04
N HIS A 138 8.36 -16.55 -12.00
CA HIS A 138 7.01 -16.95 -11.64
C HIS A 138 6.19 -15.88 -10.90
N VAL A 139 6.81 -14.80 -10.44
CA VAL A 139 6.09 -13.66 -9.83
C VAL A 139 5.75 -12.67 -10.93
N SER A 140 4.45 -12.42 -11.14
CA SER A 140 4.00 -11.45 -12.14
C SER A 140 4.30 -10.01 -11.72
N ASP A 141 4.46 -9.12 -12.71
CA ASP A 141 4.65 -7.69 -12.44
C ASP A 141 3.45 -7.10 -11.67
N GLU A 142 2.23 -7.57 -11.99
CA GLU A 142 1.01 -7.13 -11.32
C GLU A 142 0.92 -7.55 -9.85
N ALA A 143 1.45 -8.71 -9.49
CA ALA A 143 1.56 -9.11 -8.10
C ALA A 143 2.65 -8.31 -7.39
N ALA A 144 3.80 -8.14 -8.04
CA ALA A 144 4.96 -7.47 -7.47
C ALA A 144 4.77 -5.98 -7.20
N VAL A 145 3.89 -5.29 -7.96
CA VAL A 145 3.54 -3.88 -7.72
C VAL A 145 2.94 -3.66 -6.34
N PHE A 146 2.38 -4.71 -5.72
CA PHE A 146 1.85 -4.65 -4.36
C PHE A 146 2.92 -4.79 -3.26
N LEU A 147 4.20 -4.86 -3.59
CA LEU A 147 5.29 -4.91 -2.60
C LEU A 147 5.22 -3.72 -1.63
N GLU A 148 5.14 -2.50 -2.16
CA GLU A 148 5.11 -1.29 -1.34
C GLU A 148 3.82 -1.19 -0.52
N PRO A 149 2.61 -1.22 -1.10
CA PRO A 149 1.38 -1.13 -0.31
C PRO A 149 1.17 -2.35 0.60
N GLY A 150 1.66 -3.52 0.20
CA GLY A 150 1.66 -4.72 1.04
C GLY A 150 2.49 -4.54 2.30
N ALA A 151 3.66 -3.93 2.22
CA ALA A 151 4.49 -3.63 3.38
C ALA A 151 3.81 -2.65 4.35
N CYS A 152 3.08 -1.65 3.82
CA CYS A 152 2.27 -0.75 4.64
C CYS A 152 1.20 -1.52 5.42
N VAL A 153 0.49 -2.41 4.73
CA VAL A 153 -0.54 -3.26 5.34
C VAL A 153 0.05 -4.23 6.36
N LEU A 154 1.14 -4.92 6.02
CA LEU A 154 1.76 -5.89 6.95
C LEU A 154 2.24 -5.20 8.24
N ARG A 155 2.79 -3.98 8.13
CA ARG A 155 3.12 -3.18 9.31
C ARG A 155 1.89 -2.87 10.17
N SER A 156 0.78 -2.56 9.55
CA SER A 156 -0.50 -2.40 10.24
C SER A 156 -0.92 -3.69 10.95
N VAL A 157 -0.80 -4.84 10.30
CA VAL A 157 -1.12 -6.15 10.87
C VAL A 157 -0.21 -6.46 12.08
N HIS A 158 1.09 -6.19 12.00
CA HIS A 158 2.02 -6.36 13.13
C HIS A 158 1.61 -5.49 14.34
N LYS A 159 1.17 -4.24 14.08
CA LYS A 159 0.69 -3.34 15.15
C LYS A 159 -0.65 -3.76 15.75
N GLY A 160 -1.43 -4.55 15.04
CA GLY A 160 -2.67 -5.13 15.54
C GLY A 160 -2.48 -6.17 16.63
N GLU A 161 -1.28 -6.75 16.72
CA GLU A 161 -0.91 -7.80 17.70
C GLU A 161 -1.92 -8.94 17.74
N LEU A 162 -2.34 -9.40 16.56
CA LEU A 162 -3.24 -10.53 16.43
C LEU A 162 -2.62 -11.81 17.05
N PRO A 163 -3.41 -12.65 17.71
CA PRO A 163 -2.92 -13.95 18.18
C PRO A 163 -2.50 -14.80 16.97
N ARG A 164 -1.50 -15.66 17.15
CA ARG A 164 -1.01 -16.52 16.06
C ARG A 164 -2.03 -17.57 15.63
N GLU A 165 -2.95 -17.94 16.51
CA GLU A 165 -4.00 -18.93 16.26
C GLU A 165 -5.34 -18.42 16.78
N GLY A 166 -6.40 -18.67 16.03
CA GLY A 166 -7.78 -18.49 16.46
C GLY A 166 -8.26 -17.03 16.64
N GLY A 167 -7.51 -16.03 16.15
CA GLY A 167 -7.89 -14.63 16.30
C GLY A 167 -9.00 -14.19 15.36
N LEU A 168 -9.66 -13.06 15.71
CA LEU A 168 -10.59 -12.34 14.86
C LEU A 168 -10.04 -10.96 14.53
N ALA A 169 -9.83 -10.70 13.26
CA ALA A 169 -9.55 -9.38 12.70
C ALA A 169 -10.80 -8.79 12.06
N VAL A 170 -11.08 -7.53 12.31
CA VAL A 170 -12.07 -6.75 11.56
C VAL A 170 -11.36 -5.74 10.69
N VAL A 171 -11.72 -5.68 9.42
CA VAL A 171 -11.24 -4.67 8.46
C VAL A 171 -12.40 -3.75 8.10
N GLN A 172 -12.34 -2.50 8.50
CA GLN A 172 -13.30 -1.48 8.09
C GLN A 172 -12.88 -0.88 6.74
N GLY A 173 -13.76 -1.01 5.75
CA GLY A 173 -13.54 -0.63 4.36
C GLY A 173 -13.13 -1.81 3.48
N GLY A 174 -13.96 -2.14 2.48
CA GLY A 174 -13.72 -3.14 1.43
C GLY A 174 -13.10 -2.53 0.16
N GLY A 175 -12.35 -1.43 0.31
CA GLY A 175 -11.55 -0.85 -0.78
C GLY A 175 -10.24 -1.61 -1.02
N SER A 176 -9.41 -1.11 -1.94
CA SER A 176 -8.11 -1.74 -2.29
C SER A 176 -7.26 -2.07 -1.06
N MET A 177 -7.10 -1.11 -0.13
CA MET A 177 -6.26 -1.32 1.06
C MET A 177 -6.91 -2.27 2.07
N GLY A 178 -8.24 -2.21 2.24
CA GLY A 178 -8.94 -3.15 3.14
C GLY A 178 -8.91 -4.58 2.62
N LEU A 179 -9.14 -4.79 1.33
CA LEU A 179 -9.04 -6.12 0.74
C LEU A 179 -7.58 -6.64 0.73
N LEU A 180 -6.60 -5.74 0.62
CA LEU A 180 -5.19 -6.11 0.78
C LEU A 180 -4.88 -6.53 2.23
N HIS A 181 -5.51 -5.90 3.26
CA HIS A 181 -5.42 -6.37 4.65
C HIS A 181 -5.97 -7.80 4.78
N LEU A 182 -7.14 -8.08 4.20
CA LEU A 182 -7.70 -9.43 4.18
C LEU A 182 -6.71 -10.45 3.60
N LEU A 183 -6.16 -10.17 2.42
CA LEU A 183 -5.23 -11.09 1.74
C LEU A 183 -3.94 -11.30 2.54
N ILE A 184 -3.36 -10.23 3.09
CA ILE A 184 -2.12 -10.30 3.88
C ILE A 184 -2.35 -11.01 5.21
N ILE A 185 -3.45 -10.74 5.93
CA ILE A 185 -3.77 -11.44 7.17
C ILE A 185 -3.92 -12.94 6.89
N ARG A 186 -4.61 -13.32 5.83
CA ARG A 186 -4.78 -14.73 5.45
C ARG A 186 -3.46 -15.40 5.07
N ALA A 187 -2.56 -14.67 4.40
CA ALA A 187 -1.25 -15.20 4.00
C ALA A 187 -0.29 -15.31 5.18
N ALA A 188 -0.23 -14.32 6.06
CA ALA A 188 0.71 -14.26 7.18
C ALA A 188 0.20 -14.96 8.45
N LEU A 189 -1.12 -15.00 8.66
CA LEU A 189 -1.78 -15.55 9.85
C LEU A 189 -2.99 -16.42 9.45
N PRO A 190 -2.77 -17.57 8.80
CA PRO A 190 -3.85 -18.36 8.16
C PRO A 190 -4.91 -18.88 9.15
N GLY A 191 -4.63 -18.91 10.46
CA GLY A 191 -5.59 -19.26 11.51
C GLY A 191 -6.52 -18.13 11.95
N THR A 192 -6.31 -16.89 11.45
CA THR A 192 -7.10 -15.70 11.83
C THR A 192 -8.36 -15.60 10.97
N LYS A 193 -9.52 -15.50 11.60
CA LYS A 193 -10.77 -15.14 10.91
C LYS A 193 -10.73 -13.64 10.56
N VAL A 194 -11.23 -13.28 9.37
CA VAL A 194 -11.33 -11.87 8.96
C VAL A 194 -12.78 -11.54 8.62
N LEU A 195 -13.31 -10.51 9.28
CA LEU A 195 -14.58 -9.88 8.93
C LEU A 195 -14.27 -8.58 8.16
N VAL A 196 -14.84 -8.40 6.98
CA VAL A 196 -14.77 -7.14 6.24
C VAL A 196 -16.07 -6.35 6.43
N VAL A 197 -15.96 -5.08 6.79
CA VAL A 197 -17.11 -4.18 7.00
C VAL A 197 -17.13 -3.12 5.93
N ASP A 198 -18.10 -3.15 5.02
CA ASP A 198 -18.24 -2.14 3.94
C ASP A 198 -19.73 -1.92 3.63
N PRO A 199 -20.19 -0.68 3.29
CA PRO A 199 -21.58 -0.43 2.92
C PRO A 199 -21.95 -0.90 1.50
N VAL A 200 -20.99 -1.26 0.66
CA VAL A 200 -21.17 -1.62 -0.75
C VAL A 200 -21.25 -3.14 -0.90
N ALA A 201 -22.40 -3.64 -1.40
CA ALA A 201 -22.66 -5.09 -1.50
C ALA A 201 -21.62 -5.83 -2.34
N GLU A 202 -21.26 -5.27 -3.49
CA GLU A 202 -20.26 -5.88 -4.41
C GLU A 202 -18.88 -6.03 -3.77
N ARG A 203 -18.50 -5.11 -2.88
CA ARG A 203 -17.25 -5.20 -2.12
C ARG A 203 -17.29 -6.27 -1.04
N MET A 204 -18.43 -6.44 -0.41
CA MET A 204 -18.67 -7.52 0.57
C MET A 204 -18.61 -8.88 -0.12
N GLU A 205 -19.27 -9.03 -1.26
CA GLU A 205 -19.23 -10.25 -2.08
C GLU A 205 -17.79 -10.59 -2.50
N LEU A 206 -17.05 -9.59 -2.97
CA LEU A 206 -15.64 -9.76 -3.32
C LEU A 206 -14.80 -10.17 -2.10
N ALA A 207 -15.00 -9.54 -0.94
CA ALA A 207 -14.29 -9.92 0.29
C ALA A 207 -14.52 -11.39 0.66
N VAL A 208 -15.75 -11.87 0.58
CA VAL A 208 -16.08 -13.28 0.84
C VAL A 208 -15.42 -14.19 -0.21
N SER A 209 -15.47 -13.83 -1.48
CA SER A 209 -14.80 -14.59 -2.55
C SER A 209 -13.29 -14.68 -2.39
N LEU A 210 -12.67 -13.64 -1.79
CA LEU A 210 -11.24 -13.58 -1.43
C LEU A 210 -10.95 -14.28 -0.10
N GLY A 211 -11.97 -14.87 0.55
CA GLY A 211 -11.84 -15.72 1.73
C GLY A 211 -11.98 -15.00 3.07
N ALA A 212 -12.72 -13.88 3.12
CA ALA A 212 -13.20 -13.37 4.39
C ALA A 212 -14.12 -14.41 5.05
N ALA A 213 -14.05 -14.56 6.37
CA ALA A 213 -14.94 -15.43 7.15
C ALA A 213 -16.39 -14.94 7.09
N ALA A 214 -16.57 -13.62 7.01
CA ALA A 214 -17.84 -12.96 6.75
C ALA A 214 -17.60 -11.54 6.22
N ALA A 215 -18.65 -10.94 5.67
CA ALA A 215 -18.70 -9.51 5.37
C ALA A 215 -20.04 -8.94 5.80
N ALA A 216 -20.09 -7.72 6.32
CA ALA A 216 -21.29 -7.10 6.83
C ALA A 216 -21.31 -5.59 6.57
N PRO A 217 -22.48 -4.97 6.39
CA PRO A 217 -22.58 -3.52 6.41
C PRO A 217 -22.27 -2.97 7.81
N PRO A 218 -21.79 -1.70 7.90
CA PRO A 218 -21.50 -1.08 9.21
C PRO A 218 -22.73 -0.97 10.10
N GLY A 219 -22.51 -0.90 11.42
CA GLY A 219 -23.55 -0.79 12.43
C GLY A 219 -23.92 -2.12 13.09
N GLU A 220 -25.21 -2.36 13.36
CA GLU A 220 -25.68 -3.52 14.11
C GLU A 220 -25.32 -4.86 13.43
N ALA A 221 -25.35 -4.92 12.11
CA ALA A 221 -24.99 -6.11 11.36
C ALA A 221 -23.51 -6.49 11.57
N ALA A 222 -22.58 -5.51 11.56
CA ALA A 222 -21.18 -5.75 11.86
C ALA A 222 -20.98 -6.21 13.31
N GLN A 223 -21.72 -5.63 14.28
CA GLN A 223 -21.66 -6.04 15.68
C GLN A 223 -22.15 -7.49 15.86
N ALA A 224 -23.27 -7.84 15.21
CA ALA A 224 -23.80 -9.21 15.24
C ALA A 224 -22.79 -10.22 14.66
N ALA A 225 -22.19 -9.90 13.50
CA ALA A 225 -21.18 -10.75 12.87
C ALA A 225 -19.92 -10.92 13.74
N VAL A 226 -19.45 -9.84 14.38
CA VAL A 226 -18.34 -9.93 15.36
C VAL A 226 -18.73 -10.81 16.52
N GLY A 227 -19.94 -10.64 17.08
CA GLY A 227 -20.43 -11.46 18.19
C GLY A 227 -20.46 -12.96 17.85
N GLU A 228 -20.93 -13.31 16.65
CA GLU A 228 -20.97 -14.69 16.17
C GLU A 228 -19.56 -15.27 15.96
N LEU A 229 -18.68 -14.55 15.25
CA LEU A 229 -17.34 -15.03 14.91
C LEU A 229 -16.40 -15.16 16.12
N SER A 230 -16.62 -14.34 17.17
CA SER A 230 -15.80 -14.27 18.38
C SER A 230 -16.46 -14.92 19.61
N GLU A 231 -17.61 -15.58 19.48
CA GLU A 231 -18.36 -16.14 20.61
C GLU A 231 -18.69 -15.06 21.68
N GLY A 232 -18.98 -13.84 21.22
CA GLY A 232 -19.32 -12.70 22.08
C GLY A 232 -18.15 -11.91 22.65
N LEU A 233 -16.88 -12.30 22.40
CA LEU A 233 -15.69 -11.62 22.94
C LEU A 233 -15.42 -10.26 22.29
N GLY A 234 -15.70 -10.10 20.98
CA GLY A 234 -15.26 -8.98 20.16
C GLY A 234 -13.97 -9.28 19.37
N ALA A 235 -13.54 -8.35 18.50
CA ALA A 235 -12.38 -8.52 17.65
C ALA A 235 -11.05 -8.28 18.40
N ASP A 236 -10.05 -9.12 18.13
CA ASP A 236 -8.68 -8.92 18.65
C ASP A 236 -8.05 -7.66 18.10
N ALA A 237 -8.22 -7.42 16.79
CA ALA A 237 -7.79 -6.20 16.15
C ALA A 237 -8.84 -5.68 15.17
N VAL A 238 -8.99 -4.35 15.10
CA VAL A 238 -9.80 -3.66 14.10
C VAL A 238 -8.91 -2.72 13.30
N PHE A 239 -8.84 -2.93 11.99
CA PHE A 239 -8.06 -2.13 11.06
C PHE A 239 -8.95 -1.10 10.40
N ASP A 240 -8.77 0.18 10.73
CA ASP A 240 -9.52 1.27 10.13
C ASP A 240 -8.84 1.77 8.85
N THR A 241 -9.37 1.34 7.70
CA THR A 241 -8.93 1.79 6.38
C THR A 241 -9.85 2.85 5.77
N VAL A 242 -10.81 3.38 6.54
CA VAL A 242 -11.77 4.41 6.15
C VAL A 242 -11.31 5.79 6.63
N GLY A 243 -10.93 5.88 7.90
CA GLY A 243 -10.51 7.12 8.56
C GLY A 243 -11.68 7.96 9.09
N GLY A 244 -11.36 8.79 10.07
CA GLY A 244 -12.30 9.71 10.69
C GLY A 244 -12.87 9.26 12.04
N ALA A 245 -13.53 10.18 12.74
CA ALA A 245 -14.03 9.96 14.10
C ALA A 245 -15.14 8.89 14.18
N GLY A 246 -16.00 8.82 13.17
CA GLY A 246 -17.07 7.82 13.09
C GLY A 246 -16.55 6.39 12.99
N PRO A 247 -15.70 6.07 12.01
CA PRO A 247 -15.02 4.76 11.91
C PRO A 247 -14.24 4.39 13.16
N LEU A 248 -13.48 5.32 13.76
CA LEU A 248 -12.76 5.07 15.01
C LEU A 248 -13.70 4.64 16.14
N ARG A 249 -14.84 5.33 16.31
CA ARG A 249 -15.84 4.97 17.33
C ARG A 249 -16.44 3.59 17.07
N ALA A 250 -16.76 3.29 15.82
CA ALA A 250 -17.24 1.97 15.43
C ALA A 250 -16.18 0.88 15.69
N ALA A 251 -14.91 1.15 15.38
CA ALA A 251 -13.80 0.24 15.64
C ALA A 251 -13.65 -0.11 17.12
N LEU A 252 -13.76 0.88 18.00
CA LEU A 252 -13.74 0.65 19.46
C LEU A 252 -14.91 -0.23 19.91
N THR A 253 -16.11 -0.04 19.33
CA THR A 253 -17.29 -0.87 19.66
C THR A 253 -17.09 -2.33 19.20
N LEU A 254 -16.44 -2.57 18.07
CA LEU A 254 -16.21 -3.91 17.54
C LEU A 254 -15.06 -4.64 18.24
N SER A 255 -14.11 -3.89 18.86
CA SER A 255 -12.94 -4.49 19.51
C SER A 255 -13.30 -5.10 20.87
N ARG A 256 -12.67 -6.25 21.19
CA ARG A 256 -12.78 -6.87 22.53
C ARG A 256 -12.09 -6.03 23.62
N GLN A 257 -12.31 -6.40 24.87
CA GLN A 257 -11.47 -5.95 25.97
C GLN A 257 -10.01 -6.41 25.72
N GLY A 258 -9.04 -5.52 25.94
CA GLY A 258 -7.64 -5.75 25.60
C GLY A 258 -7.32 -5.77 24.11
N GLY A 259 -8.30 -5.47 23.23
CA GLY A 259 -8.11 -5.44 21.77
C GLY A 259 -7.42 -4.18 21.26
N THR A 260 -7.02 -4.21 19.99
CA THR A 260 -6.30 -3.11 19.34
C THR A 260 -7.11 -2.52 18.20
N VAL A 261 -7.20 -1.19 18.13
CA VAL A 261 -7.67 -0.46 16.95
C VAL A 261 -6.46 0.14 16.25
N VAL A 262 -6.28 -0.20 14.97
CA VAL A 262 -5.17 0.29 14.14
C VAL A 262 -5.69 1.32 13.16
N LEU A 263 -5.22 2.56 13.28
CA LEU A 263 -5.53 3.66 12.36
C LEU A 263 -4.59 3.56 11.17
N PHE A 264 -5.15 3.28 9.99
CA PHE A 264 -4.40 3.13 8.74
C PHE A 264 -4.73 4.21 7.71
N ALA A 265 -5.92 4.79 7.75
CA ALA A 265 -6.36 5.82 6.83
C ALA A 265 -6.18 7.24 7.38
N HIS A 266 -6.14 8.22 6.46
CA HIS A 266 -6.17 9.64 6.83
C HIS A 266 -7.56 10.04 7.34
N ALA A 267 -7.59 10.89 8.36
CA ALA A 267 -8.76 11.68 8.76
C ALA A 267 -8.66 13.11 8.19
N GLY A 268 -9.70 13.90 8.37
CA GLY A 268 -9.63 15.34 8.09
C GLY A 268 -8.50 16.01 8.89
N PRO A 269 -7.84 17.07 8.36
CA PRO A 269 -6.64 17.65 8.98
C PRO A 269 -6.81 18.03 10.46
N ASP A 270 -7.99 18.51 10.84
CA ASP A 270 -8.31 18.97 12.19
C ASP A 270 -9.51 18.21 12.79
N GLU A 271 -9.81 17.00 12.28
CA GLU A 271 -10.94 16.23 12.74
C GLU A 271 -10.69 15.70 14.16
N PRO A 272 -11.48 16.13 15.16
CA PRO A 272 -11.28 15.68 16.53
C PRO A 272 -11.77 14.25 16.71
N ALA A 273 -11.01 13.45 17.44
CA ALA A 273 -11.48 12.15 17.93
C ALA A 273 -12.38 12.35 19.16
N ASP A 274 -13.58 11.75 19.13
CA ASP A 274 -14.53 11.78 20.25
C ASP A 274 -14.90 10.35 20.63
N PHE A 275 -14.38 9.89 21.77
CA PHE A 275 -14.69 8.60 22.36
C PHE A 275 -14.59 8.64 23.89
N PRO A 276 -15.35 7.77 24.62
CA PRO A 276 -15.26 7.68 26.07
C PRO A 276 -13.88 7.19 26.53
N ILE A 277 -13.12 8.03 27.24
CA ILE A 277 -11.76 7.68 27.73
C ILE A 277 -11.78 6.42 28.59
N ASN A 278 -12.87 6.20 29.36
CA ASN A 278 -13.03 4.99 30.16
C ASN A 278 -13.04 3.69 29.35
N ASP A 279 -13.40 3.74 28.07
CA ASP A 279 -13.36 2.57 27.21
C ASP A 279 -11.93 2.09 26.93
N LEU A 280 -10.97 3.01 26.93
CA LEU A 280 -9.56 2.65 26.89
C LEU A 280 -9.07 2.18 28.26
N PHE A 281 -9.32 2.96 29.31
CA PHE A 281 -8.79 2.67 30.65
C PHE A 281 -9.36 1.37 31.26
N LYS A 282 -10.69 1.25 31.32
CA LYS A 282 -11.32 0.11 32.01
C LYS A 282 -11.26 -1.20 31.22
N PHE A 283 -11.17 -1.11 29.90
CA PHE A 283 -11.16 -2.28 29.02
C PHE A 283 -9.76 -2.54 28.41
N GLU A 284 -8.74 -1.81 28.84
CA GLU A 284 -7.37 -1.96 28.37
C GLU A 284 -7.23 -1.98 26.85
N ARG A 285 -8.11 -1.28 26.12
CA ARG A 285 -8.05 -1.18 24.66
C ARG A 285 -6.91 -0.30 24.22
N ARG A 286 -6.37 -0.57 23.04
CA ARG A 286 -5.28 0.21 22.46
C ARG A 286 -5.74 0.87 21.16
N ILE A 287 -5.30 2.11 20.92
CA ILE A 287 -5.39 2.79 19.64
C ILE A 287 -3.96 3.06 19.17
N VAL A 288 -3.61 2.56 18.01
CA VAL A 288 -2.26 2.71 17.44
C VAL A 288 -2.33 3.18 15.99
N GLY A 289 -1.41 4.06 15.59
CA GLY A 289 -1.25 4.48 14.20
C GLY A 289 -0.28 3.54 13.45
N ALA A 290 -0.57 3.26 12.19
CA ALA A 290 0.33 2.58 11.27
C ALA A 290 0.59 3.48 10.05
N TYR A 291 1.86 3.84 9.83
CA TYR A 291 2.26 4.73 8.74
C TYR A 291 3.36 4.06 7.91
N SER A 292 3.09 3.88 6.61
CA SER A 292 4.01 3.29 5.64
C SER A 292 4.49 1.88 6.01
N GLY A 293 5.41 1.29 5.24
CA GLY A 293 6.07 0.00 5.51
C GLY A 293 7.58 0.19 5.63
N ALA A 294 8.22 -0.51 6.57
CA ALA A 294 9.67 -0.51 6.73
C ALA A 294 10.33 -1.66 5.95
N LEU A 295 11.66 -1.74 5.98
CA LEU A 295 12.42 -2.75 5.23
C LEU A 295 12.09 -4.19 5.65
N GLY A 296 11.76 -4.40 6.93
CA GLY A 296 11.36 -5.71 7.45
C GLY A 296 10.09 -6.19 6.76
N GLU A 297 9.04 -5.38 6.80
CA GLU A 297 7.75 -5.70 6.19
C GLU A 297 7.84 -5.85 4.66
N GLN A 298 8.71 -5.08 4.00
CA GLN A 298 8.93 -5.24 2.55
C GLN A 298 9.53 -6.61 2.20
N ARG A 299 10.50 -7.08 2.99
CA ARG A 299 11.09 -8.43 2.80
C ARG A 299 10.08 -9.53 3.06
N GLU A 300 9.29 -9.41 4.12
CA GLU A 300 8.25 -10.37 4.45
C GLU A 300 7.17 -10.44 3.35
N VAL A 301 6.69 -9.29 2.84
CA VAL A 301 5.74 -9.27 1.72
C VAL A 301 6.35 -9.85 0.46
N PHE A 302 7.62 -9.55 0.18
CA PHE A 302 8.31 -10.16 -0.96
C PHE A 302 8.37 -11.69 -0.84
N ASP A 303 8.64 -12.23 0.36
CA ASP A 303 8.64 -13.66 0.62
C ASP A 303 7.24 -14.28 0.46
N LEU A 304 6.18 -13.59 0.88
CA LEU A 304 4.80 -14.03 0.65
C LEU A 304 4.43 -14.06 -0.84
N LEU A 305 4.84 -13.05 -1.61
CA LEU A 305 4.65 -13.02 -3.07
C LEU A 305 5.45 -14.14 -3.76
N ARG A 306 6.71 -14.29 -3.39
CA ARG A 306 7.63 -15.29 -3.94
C ARG A 306 7.21 -16.72 -3.65
N SER A 307 6.65 -16.99 -2.50
CA SER A 307 6.14 -18.31 -2.13
C SER A 307 4.77 -18.63 -2.74
N GLY A 308 4.08 -17.64 -3.32
CA GLY A 308 2.71 -17.77 -3.78
C GLY A 308 1.65 -17.77 -2.66
N ALA A 309 2.05 -17.51 -1.41
CA ALA A 309 1.12 -17.40 -0.29
C ALA A 309 0.24 -16.14 -0.40
N LEU A 310 0.74 -15.08 -1.04
CA LEU A 310 0.02 -13.85 -1.32
C LEU A 310 -0.17 -13.67 -2.83
N ASP A 311 -1.42 -13.68 -3.29
CA ASP A 311 -1.81 -13.25 -4.63
C ASP A 311 -2.74 -12.04 -4.55
N PRO A 312 -2.24 -10.82 -4.75
CA PRO A 312 -3.04 -9.60 -4.73
C PRO A 312 -3.65 -9.24 -6.11
N THR A 313 -3.39 -10.01 -7.16
CA THR A 313 -3.82 -9.70 -8.54
C THR A 313 -5.34 -9.57 -8.71
N PRO A 314 -6.21 -10.25 -7.92
CA PRO A 314 -7.65 -10.02 -7.98
C PRO A 314 -8.08 -8.59 -7.63
N LEU A 315 -7.22 -7.80 -7.00
CA LEU A 315 -7.49 -6.39 -6.70
C LEU A 315 -7.27 -5.47 -7.92
N VAL A 316 -6.55 -5.92 -8.95
CA VAL A 316 -6.29 -5.14 -10.17
C VAL A 316 -7.53 -5.12 -11.04
N THR A 317 -8.19 -3.96 -11.09
CA THR A 317 -9.43 -3.80 -11.88
C THR A 317 -9.22 -3.14 -13.23
N HIS A 318 -8.19 -2.30 -13.37
CA HIS A 318 -7.94 -1.56 -14.60
C HIS A 318 -6.46 -1.51 -14.93
N ARG A 319 -6.15 -1.61 -16.23
CA ARG A 319 -4.81 -1.50 -16.81
C ARG A 319 -4.88 -0.45 -17.90
N LEU A 320 -4.12 0.62 -17.77
CA LEU A 320 -4.13 1.76 -18.67
C LEU A 320 -2.68 2.14 -19.00
N PRO A 321 -2.37 2.61 -20.20
CA PRO A 321 -1.08 3.22 -20.46
C PRO A 321 -1.00 4.61 -19.81
N LEU A 322 0.22 5.13 -19.58
CA LEU A 322 0.44 6.43 -18.93
C LEU A 322 -0.21 7.61 -19.67
N ASP A 323 -0.44 7.51 -20.98
CA ASP A 323 -1.15 8.53 -21.76
C ASP A 323 -2.65 8.64 -21.41
N ARG A 324 -3.21 7.62 -20.76
CA ARG A 324 -4.58 7.59 -20.21
C ARG A 324 -4.62 7.82 -18.69
N PHE A 325 -3.61 8.49 -18.13
CA PHE A 325 -3.50 8.69 -16.68
C PHE A 325 -4.74 9.35 -16.06
N ALA A 326 -5.26 10.42 -16.69
CA ALA A 326 -6.43 11.14 -16.18
C ALA A 326 -7.69 10.25 -16.11
N GLU A 327 -7.83 9.28 -16.99
CA GLU A 327 -8.95 8.33 -16.97
C GLU A 327 -8.89 7.43 -15.73
N GLY A 328 -7.73 6.90 -15.40
CA GLY A 328 -7.57 6.08 -14.19
C GLY A 328 -7.79 6.88 -12.90
N VAL A 329 -7.36 8.16 -12.87
CA VAL A 329 -7.67 9.07 -11.75
C VAL A 329 -9.19 9.19 -11.58
N GLU A 330 -9.93 9.36 -12.67
CA GLU A 330 -11.38 9.53 -12.64
C GLU A 330 -12.10 8.24 -12.22
N LEU A 331 -11.63 7.06 -12.66
CA LEU A 331 -12.15 5.76 -12.22
C LEU A 331 -12.02 5.58 -10.69
N VAL A 332 -10.89 5.97 -10.12
CA VAL A 332 -10.67 5.92 -8.66
C VAL A 332 -11.56 6.92 -7.94
N ARG A 333 -11.68 8.16 -8.46
CA ARG A 333 -12.56 9.20 -7.90
C ARG A 333 -14.02 8.74 -7.85
N GLN A 334 -14.50 8.10 -8.91
CA GLN A 334 -15.85 7.56 -9.01
C GLN A 334 -16.04 6.26 -8.22
N ARG A 335 -14.99 5.76 -7.54
CA ARG A 335 -14.99 4.48 -6.80
C ARG A 335 -15.31 3.25 -7.68
N LYS A 336 -15.04 3.35 -8.99
CA LYS A 336 -15.22 2.28 -9.97
C LYS A 336 -14.00 1.37 -10.11
N ALA A 337 -12.87 1.77 -9.54
CA ALA A 337 -11.65 0.97 -9.51
C ALA A 337 -11.25 0.65 -8.07
N LEU A 338 -10.68 -0.54 -7.88
CA LEU A 338 -9.94 -0.90 -6.66
C LEU A 338 -8.46 -0.55 -6.83
N LYS A 339 -7.78 -1.16 -7.79
CA LYS A 339 -6.41 -0.83 -8.16
C LYS A 339 -6.34 -0.55 -9.66
N VAL A 340 -5.80 0.61 -10.01
CA VAL A 340 -5.44 0.96 -11.38
C VAL A 340 -3.94 0.78 -11.54
N LEU A 341 -3.54 0.05 -12.55
CA LEU A 341 -2.14 -0.08 -12.97
C LEU A 341 -1.92 0.70 -14.25
N TYR A 342 -0.75 1.35 -14.33
CA TYR A 342 -0.32 2.02 -15.54
C TYR A 342 0.91 1.32 -16.14
N THR A 343 0.87 1.12 -17.45
CA THR A 343 1.98 0.63 -18.27
C THR A 343 2.66 1.81 -18.99
N PRO A 344 3.84 1.61 -19.60
CA PRO A 344 4.52 2.66 -20.37
C PRO A 344 3.64 3.33 -21.42
N SER A 345 3.91 4.61 -21.70
CA SER A 345 3.11 5.45 -22.61
C SER A 345 3.10 4.98 -24.07
N ASN A 346 4.09 4.22 -24.51
CA ASN A 346 4.25 3.79 -25.91
C ASN A 346 3.73 2.39 -26.21
N GLY A 347 2.79 1.84 -25.41
CA GLY A 347 2.02 0.64 -25.75
C GLY A 347 2.83 -0.56 -26.25
N LYS A 348 4.10 -0.69 -25.91
CA LYS A 348 4.82 -1.94 -26.15
C LYS A 348 4.40 -2.89 -25.03
N ASP A 349 3.26 -3.58 -25.26
CA ASP A 349 3.04 -4.85 -24.61
C ASP A 349 4.29 -5.69 -24.88
N ARG A 350 5.16 -5.76 -23.90
CA ARG A 350 6.28 -6.71 -23.92
C ARG A 350 5.70 -7.99 -23.33
N ASP A 351 5.20 -8.85 -24.24
CA ASP A 351 4.83 -10.24 -23.95
C ASP A 351 5.92 -10.99 -23.18
#